data_f720b1853cae39f31355a5ef192052d1
#
_entry.id   f720b1853cae39f31355a5ef192052d1
#
_cell.length_a   1.000
_cell.length_b   1.000
_cell.length_c   1.000
_cell.angle_alpha   90.00
_cell.angle_beta   90.00
_cell.angle_gamma   90.00
#
_symmetry.space_group_name_H-M   'P 1'
#
loop_
_entity.id
_entity.type
_entity.pdbx_description
1 polymer ?
#
loop_
_entity_poly.entity_id
_entity_poly.type
_entity_poly.pdbx_seq_one_letter_code
_entity_poly.pdbx_strand_id
1 'polypeptide(L)'
;SSAASDVYKRQGLDLPARLSLIFFQNVQSAYMYGRYRAMLANAEERPWWMYVAVLDSRTRPHHRALHRKVFRYDDPFWKTHYPPNGFYCRCRVRALSDVQLEREGLTPESGEGRMISREVVVNPRAPENQQVIREVWGWQERPGGLTHWTDTGFSYSAGYTTYQLDCELAQKLELIKSDALYAEVVQAINNAPARHAAFGLWIRD
;
A
#
# COMPACT_ATOMS: atom_id res chain seq x y z
N SER A 1 -15.84 34.21 -14.42
CA SER A 1 -15.57 32.77 -14.19
C SER A 1 -14.40 32.34 -15.06
N SER A 2 -13.34 31.85 -14.46
CA SER A 2 -12.15 31.46 -15.21
C SER A 2 -12.36 30.13 -15.93
N ALA A 3 -11.76 29.97 -17.12
CA ALA A 3 -11.76 28.73 -17.89
C ALA A 3 -11.34 27.49 -17.05
N ALA A 4 -10.51 27.69 -16.04
CA ALA A 4 -10.14 26.67 -15.07
C ALA A 4 -11.34 26.15 -14.27
N SER A 5 -12.27 27.03 -13.84
CA SER A 5 -13.48 26.63 -13.11
C SER A 5 -14.40 25.72 -13.96
N ASP A 6 -14.46 25.99 -15.27
CA ASP A 6 -15.31 25.21 -16.17
C ASP A 6 -14.73 23.84 -16.51
N VAL A 7 -13.40 23.71 -16.55
CA VAL A 7 -12.72 22.41 -16.70
C VAL A 7 -12.98 21.51 -15.49
N TYR A 8 -12.98 22.06 -14.28
CA TYR A 8 -13.23 21.27 -13.06
C TYR A 8 -14.70 20.86 -12.92
N LYS A 9 -15.65 21.72 -13.32
CA LYS A 9 -17.07 21.36 -13.34
C LYS A 9 -17.39 20.22 -14.31
N ARG A 10 -16.68 20.13 -15.44
CA ARG A 10 -16.83 19.02 -16.41
C ARG A 10 -16.35 17.67 -15.86
N GLN A 11 -15.55 17.63 -14.82
CA GLN A 11 -15.07 16.41 -14.17
C GLN A 11 -16.01 15.88 -13.07
N GLY A 12 -17.17 16.53 -12.86
CA GLY A 12 -18.21 16.06 -11.92
C GLY A 12 -17.87 16.19 -10.43
N LEU A 13 -16.75 16.84 -10.09
CA LEU A 13 -16.36 17.13 -8.71
C LEU A 13 -16.22 18.65 -8.54
N ASP A 14 -16.89 19.18 -7.56
CA ASP A 14 -16.68 20.54 -7.05
C ASP A 14 -15.23 20.67 -6.56
N LEU A 15 -14.59 21.83 -6.83
CA LEU A 15 -13.19 22.07 -6.48
C LEU A 15 -12.89 21.84 -4.98
N PRO A 16 -13.69 22.29 -4.02
CA PRO A 16 -13.52 22.01 -2.60
C PRO A 16 -13.57 20.50 -2.29
N ALA A 17 -14.50 19.76 -2.87
CA ALA A 17 -14.60 18.32 -2.67
C ALA A 17 -13.38 17.56 -3.23
N ARG A 18 -12.87 17.99 -4.38
CA ARG A 18 -11.66 17.42 -4.98
C ARG A 18 -10.41 17.71 -4.12
N LEU A 19 -10.24 18.95 -3.65
CA LEU A 19 -9.12 19.30 -2.76
C LEU A 19 -9.18 18.53 -1.46
N SER A 20 -10.35 18.38 -0.86
CA SER A 20 -10.55 17.57 0.35
C SER A 20 -10.18 16.09 0.11
N LEU A 21 -10.57 15.54 -1.03
CA LEU A 21 -10.21 14.16 -1.41
C LEU A 21 -8.70 13.99 -1.56
N ILE A 22 -8.04 14.91 -2.29
CA ILE A 22 -6.59 14.89 -2.51
C ILE A 22 -5.86 15.00 -1.17
N PHE A 23 -6.25 15.95 -0.33
CA PHE A 23 -5.65 16.15 0.99
C PHE A 23 -5.80 14.90 1.86
N PHE A 24 -7.03 14.39 2.01
CA PHE A 24 -7.30 13.18 2.80
C PHE A 24 -6.48 12.00 2.31
N GLN A 25 -6.45 11.77 0.99
CA GLN A 25 -5.74 10.63 0.42
C GLN A 25 -4.23 10.71 0.65
N ASN A 26 -3.64 11.90 0.47
CA ASN A 26 -2.20 12.07 0.70
C ASN A 26 -1.83 11.92 2.19
N VAL A 27 -2.60 12.52 3.09
CA VAL A 27 -2.37 12.40 4.54
C VAL A 27 -2.50 10.94 4.99
N GLN A 28 -3.56 10.25 4.54
CA GLN A 28 -3.77 8.84 4.89
C GLN A 28 -2.65 7.94 4.34
N SER A 29 -2.23 8.16 3.10
CA SER A 29 -1.15 7.40 2.48
C SER A 29 0.19 7.62 3.20
N ALA A 30 0.53 8.87 3.52
CA ALA A 30 1.74 9.21 4.27
C ALA A 30 1.74 8.60 5.68
N TYR A 31 0.61 8.68 6.38
CA TYR A 31 0.46 8.07 7.71
C TYR A 31 0.64 6.55 7.65
N MET A 32 -0.01 5.88 6.70
CA MET A 32 0.08 4.44 6.55
C MET A 32 1.46 3.98 6.09
N TYR A 33 2.16 4.78 5.27
CA TYR A 33 3.55 4.56 4.92
C TYR A 33 4.47 4.58 6.16
N GLY A 34 4.35 5.60 7.00
CA GLY A 34 5.11 5.68 8.25
C GLY A 34 4.84 4.50 9.19
N ARG A 35 3.57 4.07 9.28
CA ARG A 35 3.20 2.86 10.03
C ARG A 35 3.80 1.58 9.45
N TYR A 36 3.77 1.42 8.14
CA TYR A 36 4.38 0.26 7.48
C TYR A 36 5.84 0.12 7.89
N ARG A 37 6.60 1.21 7.80
CA ARG A 37 8.02 1.22 8.18
C ARG A 37 8.26 0.90 9.66
N ALA A 38 7.50 1.53 10.55
CA ALA A 38 7.61 1.26 11.98
C ALA A 38 7.27 -0.20 12.32
N MET A 39 6.29 -0.79 11.64
CA MET A 39 5.91 -2.19 11.83
C MET A 39 6.95 -3.14 11.23
N LEU A 40 7.53 -2.79 10.09
CA LEU A 40 8.60 -3.58 9.46
C LEU A 40 9.86 -3.61 10.35
N ALA A 41 10.23 -2.49 10.97
CA ALA A 41 11.36 -2.42 11.90
C ALA A 41 11.18 -3.31 13.14
N ASN A 42 9.95 -3.69 13.48
CA ASN A 42 9.62 -4.59 14.59
C ASN A 42 9.09 -5.97 14.12
N ALA A 43 9.36 -6.35 12.87
CA ALA A 43 8.77 -7.55 12.29
C ALA A 43 9.26 -8.85 12.93
N GLU A 44 10.48 -8.88 13.48
CA GLU A 44 11.03 -10.03 14.21
C GLU A 44 10.24 -10.32 15.49
N GLU A 45 9.88 -9.29 16.27
CA GLU A 45 9.09 -9.44 17.49
C GLU A 45 7.59 -9.53 17.23
N ARG A 46 7.12 -8.96 16.11
CA ARG A 46 5.70 -8.84 15.74
C ARG A 46 5.47 -9.23 14.28
N PRO A 47 5.68 -10.50 13.94
CA PRO A 47 5.63 -10.96 12.56
C PRO A 47 4.23 -11.02 11.95
N TRP A 48 3.19 -10.98 12.77
CA TRP A 48 1.81 -11.12 12.33
C TRP A 48 1.13 -9.76 12.19
N TRP A 49 0.68 -9.46 10.99
CA TRP A 49 -0.03 -8.22 10.70
C TRP A 49 -1.50 -8.49 10.49
N MET A 50 -2.33 -7.79 11.25
CA MET A 50 -3.78 -7.92 11.21
C MET A 50 -4.42 -6.72 10.50
N TYR A 51 -5.28 -7.00 9.54
CA TYR A 51 -6.08 -5.98 8.88
C TYR A 51 -7.20 -5.51 9.82
N VAL A 52 -7.32 -4.20 10.03
CA VAL A 52 -8.31 -3.60 10.93
C VAL A 52 -9.17 -2.61 10.15
N ALA A 53 -10.41 -3.00 9.86
CA ALA A 53 -11.40 -2.11 9.28
C ALA A 53 -12.16 -1.35 10.38
N VAL A 54 -12.63 -0.15 10.07
CA VAL A 54 -13.62 0.56 10.89
C VAL A 54 -14.99 -0.04 10.57
N LEU A 55 -15.65 -0.61 11.58
CA LEU A 55 -16.93 -1.33 11.41
C LEU A 55 -18.13 -0.40 11.52
N ASP A 56 -18.28 0.51 10.55
CA ASP A 56 -19.45 1.39 10.45
C ASP A 56 -20.14 1.28 9.08
N SER A 57 -21.25 2.01 8.89
CA SER A 57 -22.04 1.98 7.65
C SER A 57 -21.29 2.52 6.41
N ARG A 58 -20.22 3.30 6.60
CA ARG A 58 -19.42 3.88 5.52
C ARG A 58 -18.29 2.95 5.04
N THR A 59 -18.02 1.88 5.76
CA THR A 59 -16.97 0.93 5.37
C THR A 59 -17.50 -0.06 4.34
N ARG A 60 -16.81 -0.15 3.23
CA ARG A 60 -17.15 -1.04 2.11
C ARG A 60 -17.20 -2.50 2.55
N PRO A 61 -18.13 -3.32 2.01
CA PRO A 61 -18.27 -4.72 2.41
C PRO A 61 -16.97 -5.54 2.30
N HIS A 62 -16.21 -5.36 1.21
CA HIS A 62 -14.94 -6.07 1.00
C HIS A 62 -13.84 -5.63 1.98
N HIS A 63 -13.78 -4.36 2.40
CA HIS A 63 -12.87 -3.95 3.48
C HIS A 63 -13.30 -4.53 4.84
N ARG A 64 -14.61 -4.59 5.09
CA ARG A 64 -15.17 -5.16 6.32
C ARG A 64 -14.87 -6.66 6.42
N ALA A 65 -14.95 -7.39 5.32
CA ALA A 65 -14.65 -8.82 5.26
C ALA A 65 -13.18 -9.15 5.59
N LEU A 66 -12.26 -8.21 5.35
CA LEU A 66 -10.86 -8.35 5.73
C LEU A 66 -10.59 -8.07 7.21
N HIS A 67 -11.59 -7.55 7.97
CA HIS A 67 -11.40 -7.25 9.39
C HIS A 67 -10.98 -8.49 10.18
N ARG A 68 -9.89 -8.35 10.98
CA ARG A 68 -9.25 -9.40 11.76
C ARG A 68 -8.57 -10.52 10.95
N LYS A 69 -8.47 -10.41 9.62
CA LYS A 69 -7.60 -11.29 8.85
C LYS A 69 -6.15 -10.98 9.16
N VAL A 70 -5.37 -12.02 9.38
CA VAL A 70 -3.96 -11.93 9.80
C VAL A 70 -3.10 -12.62 8.78
N PHE A 71 -2.03 -11.95 8.39
CA PHE A 71 -1.00 -12.49 7.48
C PHE A 71 0.37 -12.20 8.07
N ARG A 72 1.36 -12.99 7.69
CA ARG A 72 2.74 -12.67 8.03
C ARG A 72 3.14 -11.35 7.35
N TYR A 73 4.07 -10.61 7.95
CA TYR A 73 4.49 -9.28 7.46
C TYR A 73 5.05 -9.27 6.03
N ASP A 74 5.65 -10.38 5.59
CA ASP A 74 6.24 -10.60 4.27
C ASP A 74 5.30 -11.30 3.27
N ASP A 75 4.06 -11.57 3.67
CA ASP A 75 3.05 -12.22 2.83
C ASP A 75 2.70 -11.36 1.59
N PRO A 76 2.54 -11.96 0.40
CA PRO A 76 2.18 -11.26 -0.83
C PRO A 76 0.88 -10.44 -0.74
N PHE A 77 -0.01 -10.76 0.20
CA PHE A 77 -1.21 -9.97 0.47
C PHE A 77 -0.89 -8.49 0.70
N TRP A 78 0.18 -8.17 1.45
CA TRP A 78 0.55 -6.80 1.78
C TRP A 78 1.11 -5.98 0.62
N LYS A 79 1.48 -6.62 -0.48
CA LYS A 79 1.94 -5.91 -1.70
C LYS A 79 0.83 -5.05 -2.29
N THR A 80 -0.42 -5.49 -2.16
CA THR A 80 -1.57 -4.87 -2.81
C THR A 80 -2.68 -4.45 -1.84
N HIS A 81 -2.80 -5.10 -0.67
CA HIS A 81 -3.91 -4.91 0.27
C HIS A 81 -3.54 -4.13 1.53
N TYR A 82 -2.31 -3.61 1.63
CA TYR A 82 -1.97 -2.71 2.73
C TYR A 82 -2.71 -1.38 2.56
N PRO A 83 -3.52 -0.93 3.54
CA PRO A 83 -4.34 0.28 3.37
C PRO A 83 -3.52 1.54 3.06
N PRO A 84 -4.10 2.51 2.35
CA PRO A 84 -5.50 2.63 1.96
C PRO A 84 -5.85 1.83 0.68
N ASN A 85 -6.95 1.08 0.72
CA ASN A 85 -7.42 0.24 -0.39
C ASN A 85 -8.57 0.87 -1.19
N GLY A 86 -8.77 2.17 -1.05
CA GLY A 86 -9.79 2.94 -1.74
C GLY A 86 -9.83 4.39 -1.25
N PHE A 87 -10.55 5.25 -1.96
CA PHE A 87 -10.78 6.63 -1.53
C PHE A 87 -11.50 6.68 -0.18
N TYR A 88 -11.06 7.58 0.72
CA TYR A 88 -11.57 7.71 2.09
C TYR A 88 -11.47 6.42 2.92
N CYS A 89 -10.54 5.54 2.58
CA CYS A 89 -10.28 4.33 3.37
C CYS A 89 -9.73 4.71 4.75
N ARG A 90 -10.37 4.19 5.82
CA ARG A 90 -9.97 4.41 7.21
C ARG A 90 -9.43 3.12 7.86
N CYS A 91 -9.19 2.11 7.05
CA CYS A 91 -8.59 0.87 7.52
C CYS A 91 -7.14 1.08 7.94
N ARG A 92 -6.65 0.22 8.81
CA ARG A 92 -5.27 0.22 9.30
C ARG A 92 -4.77 -1.20 9.47
N VAL A 93 -3.49 -1.33 9.78
CA VAL A 93 -2.86 -2.61 10.10
C VAL A 93 -2.33 -2.56 11.53
N ARG A 94 -2.41 -3.66 12.25
CA ARG A 94 -1.88 -3.84 13.59
C ARG A 94 -0.91 -5.01 13.60
N ALA A 95 0.32 -4.78 14.08
CA ALA A 95 1.30 -5.83 14.26
C ALA A 95 1.07 -6.57 15.58
N LEU A 96 1.20 -7.89 15.57
CA LEU A 96 0.98 -8.80 16.67
C LEU A 96 2.20 -9.70 16.86
N SER A 97 2.55 -9.99 18.10
CA SER A 97 3.47 -11.08 18.46
C SER A 97 2.75 -12.43 18.43
N ASP A 98 3.50 -13.53 18.48
CA ASP A 98 2.94 -14.88 18.58
C ASP A 98 2.02 -15.03 19.79
N VAL A 99 2.44 -14.52 20.94
CA VAL A 99 1.64 -14.52 22.19
C VAL A 99 0.31 -13.76 22.01
N GLN A 100 0.34 -12.63 21.30
CA GLN A 100 -0.88 -11.85 21.05
C GLN A 100 -1.81 -12.56 20.07
N LEU A 101 -1.25 -13.21 19.05
CA LEU A 101 -1.99 -14.00 18.08
C LEU A 101 -2.78 -15.13 18.77
N GLU A 102 -2.08 -15.92 19.60
CA GLU A 102 -2.67 -17.01 20.37
C GLU A 102 -3.73 -16.51 21.36
N ARG A 103 -3.42 -15.49 22.15
CA ARG A 103 -4.34 -14.91 23.14
C ARG A 103 -5.63 -14.40 22.50
N GLU A 104 -5.56 -13.85 21.29
CA GLU A 104 -6.72 -13.33 20.57
C GLU A 104 -7.45 -14.40 19.75
N GLY A 105 -6.97 -15.66 19.76
CA GLY A 105 -7.55 -16.78 19.03
C GLY A 105 -7.58 -16.56 17.51
N LEU A 106 -6.54 -15.92 16.96
CA LEU A 106 -6.46 -15.57 15.55
C LEU A 106 -5.71 -16.65 14.79
N THR A 107 -6.23 -17.00 13.61
CA THR A 107 -5.59 -17.96 12.70
C THR A 107 -4.97 -17.18 11.54
N PRO A 108 -3.67 -17.35 11.28
CA PRO A 108 -3.02 -16.74 10.12
C PRO A 108 -3.58 -17.26 8.81
N GLU A 109 -3.74 -16.35 7.88
CA GLU A 109 -4.07 -16.61 6.47
C GLU A 109 -2.80 -16.51 5.61
N SER A 110 -2.89 -16.87 4.35
CA SER A 110 -1.82 -16.65 3.37
C SER A 110 -2.36 -16.07 2.06
N GLY A 111 -1.58 -15.21 1.44
CA GLY A 111 -1.76 -14.75 0.07
C GLY A 111 -1.13 -15.68 -0.96
N GLU A 112 -0.25 -16.61 -0.55
CA GLU A 112 0.42 -17.55 -1.45
C GLU A 112 -0.59 -18.38 -2.24
N GLY A 113 -0.53 -18.30 -3.59
CA GLY A 113 -1.45 -18.99 -4.50
C GLY A 113 -2.90 -18.51 -4.43
N ARG A 114 -3.20 -17.44 -3.64
CA ARG A 114 -4.56 -16.90 -3.45
C ARG A 114 -4.70 -15.45 -3.93
N MET A 115 -3.62 -14.85 -4.41
CA MET A 115 -3.64 -13.52 -5.04
C MET A 115 -3.96 -13.67 -6.51
N ILE A 116 -4.97 -12.95 -6.98
CA ILE A 116 -5.38 -12.93 -8.39
C ILE A 116 -5.52 -11.49 -8.86
N SER A 117 -5.35 -11.28 -10.15
CA SER A 117 -5.57 -9.95 -10.77
C SER A 117 -6.59 -10.02 -11.89
N ARG A 118 -7.13 -8.87 -12.21
CA ARG A 118 -7.98 -8.63 -13.39
C ARG A 118 -7.78 -7.22 -13.91
N GLU A 119 -8.00 -7.05 -15.20
CA GLU A 119 -8.05 -5.74 -15.81
C GLU A 119 -9.44 -5.12 -15.68
N VAL A 120 -9.48 -3.82 -15.40
CA VAL A 120 -10.71 -3.03 -15.27
C VAL A 120 -10.57 -1.75 -16.09
N VAL A 121 -11.56 -1.47 -16.94
CA VAL A 121 -11.64 -0.20 -17.67
C VAL A 121 -12.14 0.88 -16.71
N VAL A 122 -11.29 1.88 -16.45
CA VAL A 122 -11.58 2.95 -15.46
C VAL A 122 -12.62 3.95 -15.99
N ASN A 123 -12.59 4.20 -17.29
CA ASN A 123 -13.44 5.17 -17.97
C ASN A 123 -14.25 4.54 -19.14
N PRO A 124 -15.17 3.59 -18.85
CA PRO A 124 -15.85 2.81 -19.88
C PRO A 124 -16.74 3.64 -20.84
N ARG A 125 -17.00 4.89 -20.49
CA ARG A 125 -17.75 5.84 -21.35
C ARG A 125 -16.88 6.57 -22.36
N ALA A 126 -15.56 6.47 -22.23
CA ALA A 126 -14.64 7.07 -23.20
C ALA A 126 -14.58 6.22 -24.48
N PRO A 127 -14.26 6.82 -25.65
CA PRO A 127 -13.96 6.06 -26.85
C PRO A 127 -12.90 4.98 -26.58
N GLU A 128 -12.97 3.86 -27.24
CA GLU A 128 -12.14 2.68 -26.99
C GLU A 128 -10.64 3.00 -27.00
N ASN A 129 -10.19 3.83 -27.94
CA ASN A 129 -8.80 4.30 -28.04
C ASN A 129 -8.35 5.29 -26.92
N GLN A 130 -9.30 5.73 -26.10
CA GLN A 130 -9.06 6.61 -24.94
C GLN A 130 -9.39 5.94 -23.60
N GLN A 131 -9.74 4.66 -23.63
CA GLN A 131 -10.01 3.91 -22.42
C GLN A 131 -8.73 3.66 -21.64
N VAL A 132 -8.82 3.84 -20.33
CA VAL A 132 -7.72 3.58 -19.39
C VAL A 132 -7.98 2.26 -18.71
N ILE A 133 -7.08 1.30 -18.94
CA ILE A 133 -7.11 0.00 -18.31
C ILE A 133 -6.20 0.03 -17.07
N ARG A 134 -6.66 -0.54 -15.96
CA ARG A 134 -5.91 -0.70 -14.73
C ARG A 134 -6.04 -2.14 -14.24
N GLU A 135 -4.93 -2.70 -13.81
CA GLU A 135 -4.91 -3.96 -13.09
C GLU A 135 -5.43 -3.75 -11.66
N VAL A 136 -6.32 -4.62 -11.22
CA VAL A 136 -6.88 -4.65 -9.87
C VAL A 136 -6.60 -6.01 -9.27
N TRP A 137 -6.05 -6.02 -8.07
CA TRP A 137 -5.70 -7.24 -7.35
C TRP A 137 -6.75 -7.59 -6.30
N GLY A 138 -6.95 -8.89 -6.14
CA GLY A 138 -7.84 -9.46 -5.15
C GLY A 138 -7.20 -10.63 -4.42
N TRP A 139 -7.60 -10.83 -3.17
CA TRP A 139 -7.26 -11.98 -2.38
C TRP A 139 -8.45 -12.93 -2.25
N GLN A 140 -8.22 -14.23 -2.46
CA GLN A 140 -9.23 -15.27 -2.33
C GLN A 140 -9.15 -15.93 -0.96
N GLU A 141 -10.28 -16.10 -0.28
CA GLU A 141 -10.32 -16.83 1.00
C GLU A 141 -9.87 -18.29 0.85
N ARG A 142 -10.10 -18.84 -0.31
CA ARG A 142 -9.60 -20.14 -0.78
C ARG A 142 -9.50 -20.11 -2.31
N PRO A 143 -8.66 -20.93 -2.93
CA PRO A 143 -8.59 -20.97 -4.40
C PRO A 143 -9.97 -21.17 -5.04
N GLY A 144 -10.33 -20.29 -5.98
CA GLY A 144 -11.65 -20.28 -6.63
C GLY A 144 -12.81 -19.79 -5.76
N GLY A 145 -12.57 -19.36 -4.53
CA GLY A 145 -13.58 -18.87 -3.60
C GLY A 145 -13.87 -17.37 -3.68
N LEU A 146 -14.50 -16.86 -2.63
CA LEU A 146 -14.83 -15.44 -2.51
C LEU A 146 -13.55 -14.59 -2.61
N THR A 147 -13.58 -13.58 -3.46
CA THR A 147 -12.45 -12.68 -3.72
C THR A 147 -12.72 -11.29 -3.16
N HIS A 148 -11.77 -10.80 -2.38
CA HIS A 148 -11.80 -9.44 -1.82
C HIS A 148 -10.88 -8.55 -2.67
N TRP A 149 -11.50 -7.70 -3.50
CA TRP A 149 -10.81 -6.82 -4.42
C TRP A 149 -10.45 -5.49 -3.75
N THR A 150 -9.31 -4.93 -4.13
CA THR A 150 -9.02 -3.51 -3.85
C THR A 150 -9.85 -2.63 -4.80
N ASP A 151 -10.06 -1.36 -4.43
CA ASP A 151 -10.64 -0.40 -5.36
C ASP A 151 -9.66 -0.13 -6.52
N THR A 152 -10.18 0.23 -7.68
CA THR A 152 -9.37 0.56 -8.85
C THR A 152 -8.39 1.72 -8.54
N GLY A 153 -7.11 1.49 -8.82
CA GLY A 153 -6.03 2.44 -8.52
C GLY A 153 -5.46 2.32 -7.09
N PHE A 154 -5.89 1.30 -6.32
CA PHE A 154 -5.43 1.06 -4.96
C PHE A 154 -4.81 -0.34 -4.75
N SER A 155 -4.46 -1.02 -5.83
CA SER A 155 -3.80 -2.32 -5.78
C SER A 155 -2.29 -2.20 -5.58
N TYR A 156 -1.86 -1.32 -4.68
CA TYR A 156 -0.45 -1.13 -4.34
C TYR A 156 -0.29 -0.73 -2.88
N SER A 157 0.86 -1.03 -2.33
CA SER A 157 1.29 -0.54 -1.03
C SER A 157 2.45 0.42 -1.20
N ALA A 158 2.27 1.68 -0.83
CA ALA A 158 3.34 2.67 -0.89
C ALA A 158 4.55 2.25 -0.04
N GLY A 159 4.30 1.65 1.13
CA GLY A 159 5.35 1.13 2.00
C GLY A 159 6.13 -0.02 1.38
N TYR A 160 5.42 -1.00 0.80
CA TYR A 160 6.04 -2.13 0.12
C TYR A 160 6.83 -1.71 -1.12
N THR A 161 6.27 -0.85 -1.97
CA THR A 161 6.93 -0.38 -3.19
C THR A 161 8.23 0.36 -2.87
N THR A 162 8.22 1.23 -1.85
CA THR A 162 9.42 1.94 -1.42
C THR A 162 10.46 0.97 -0.84
N TYR A 163 10.04 0.02 -0.03
CA TYR A 163 10.90 -1.03 0.51
C TYR A 163 11.58 -1.85 -0.59
N GLN A 164 10.85 -2.26 -1.64
CA GLN A 164 11.42 -2.99 -2.76
C GLN A 164 12.45 -2.16 -3.53
N LEU A 165 12.17 -0.89 -3.76
CA LEU A 165 13.14 0.02 -4.40
C LEU A 165 14.40 0.21 -3.57
N ASP A 166 14.27 0.26 -2.25
CA ASP A 166 15.41 0.36 -1.34
C ASP A 166 16.24 -0.93 -1.36
N CYS A 167 15.60 -2.12 -1.38
CA CYS A 167 16.28 -3.40 -1.53
C CYS A 167 17.02 -3.51 -2.88
N GLU A 168 16.38 -3.14 -3.98
CA GLU A 168 17.01 -3.13 -5.29
C GLU A 168 18.20 -2.16 -5.35
N LEU A 169 18.09 -1.01 -4.70
CA LEU A 169 19.16 -0.03 -4.62
C LEU A 169 20.32 -0.57 -3.80
N ALA A 170 20.07 -1.20 -2.65
CA ALA A 170 21.10 -1.83 -1.83
C ALA A 170 21.86 -2.89 -2.62
N GLN A 171 21.15 -3.79 -3.32
CA GLN A 171 21.77 -4.81 -4.20
C GLN A 171 22.63 -4.20 -5.30
N LYS A 172 22.19 -3.08 -5.90
CA LYS A 172 22.97 -2.37 -6.91
C LYS A 172 24.21 -1.72 -6.32
N LEU A 173 24.15 -1.22 -5.09
CA LEU A 173 25.32 -0.67 -4.39
C LEU A 173 26.39 -1.71 -4.13
N GLU A 174 26.02 -2.95 -3.79
CA GLU A 174 26.97 -4.06 -3.62
C GLU A 174 27.77 -4.40 -4.89
N LEU A 175 27.24 -4.05 -6.07
CA LEU A 175 27.93 -4.25 -7.34
C LEU A 175 29.00 -3.18 -7.63
N ILE A 176 29.05 -2.10 -6.87
CA ILE A 176 30.04 -1.02 -7.05
C ILE A 176 31.38 -1.47 -6.43
N LYS A 177 32.36 -1.73 -7.28
CA LYS A 177 33.70 -2.18 -6.88
C LYS A 177 34.65 -1.04 -6.48
N SER A 178 34.31 0.20 -6.76
CA SER A 178 35.11 1.38 -6.43
C SER A 178 34.61 2.01 -5.13
N ASP A 179 35.44 2.02 -4.08
CA ASP A 179 35.11 2.62 -2.79
C ASP A 179 34.78 4.12 -2.91
N ALA A 180 35.48 4.85 -3.79
CA ALA A 180 35.22 6.26 -4.03
C ALA A 180 33.83 6.48 -4.66
N LEU A 181 33.46 5.69 -5.67
CA LEU A 181 32.15 5.75 -6.30
C LEU A 181 31.05 5.31 -5.34
N TYR A 182 31.30 4.27 -4.55
CA TYR A 182 30.35 3.81 -3.52
C TYR A 182 30.04 4.94 -2.52
N ALA A 183 31.08 5.58 -1.99
CA ALA A 183 30.95 6.70 -1.04
C ALA A 183 30.19 7.89 -1.65
N GLU A 184 30.48 8.25 -2.90
CA GLU A 184 29.80 9.33 -3.62
C GLU A 184 28.30 9.02 -3.81
N VAL A 185 27.95 7.80 -4.24
CA VAL A 185 26.56 7.37 -4.44
C VAL A 185 25.80 7.34 -3.12
N VAL A 186 26.39 6.78 -2.05
CA VAL A 186 25.80 6.76 -0.71
C VAL A 186 25.55 8.19 -0.20
N GLN A 187 26.51 9.09 -0.40
CA GLN A 187 26.34 10.50 -0.03
C GLN A 187 25.21 11.17 -0.80
N ALA A 188 25.12 10.93 -2.11
CA ALA A 188 24.03 11.46 -2.95
C ALA A 188 22.64 10.94 -2.48
N ILE A 189 22.54 9.67 -2.11
CA ILE A 189 21.32 9.06 -1.58
C ILE A 189 20.96 9.68 -0.23
N ASN A 190 21.92 9.82 0.68
CA ASN A 190 21.71 10.40 1.99
C ASN A 190 21.28 11.88 1.93
N ASN A 191 21.71 12.61 0.92
CA ASN A 191 21.32 13.99 0.70
C ASN A 191 19.96 14.16 0.01
N ALA A 192 19.34 13.08 -0.47
CA ALA A 192 18.03 13.13 -1.10
C ALA A 192 16.90 13.18 -0.02
N PRO A 193 16.17 14.31 0.11
CA PRO A 193 15.22 14.53 1.23
C PRO A 193 14.14 13.47 1.36
N ALA A 194 13.72 12.87 0.24
CA ALA A 194 12.65 11.87 0.19
C ALA A 194 13.10 10.47 0.65
N ARG A 195 14.41 10.19 0.71
CA ARG A 195 14.96 8.85 0.98
C ARG A 195 15.67 8.73 2.32
N HIS A 196 15.98 9.84 2.96
CA HIS A 196 16.78 9.89 4.18
C HIS A 196 16.27 8.97 5.31
N ALA A 197 14.97 8.73 5.36
CA ALA A 197 14.37 7.92 6.40
C ALA A 197 14.37 6.40 6.09
N ALA A 198 14.40 6.00 4.82
CA ALA A 198 14.37 4.58 4.42
C ALA A 198 15.75 3.94 4.45
N PHE A 199 16.77 4.66 3.98
CA PHE A 199 18.12 4.16 3.82
C PHE A 199 18.89 4.00 5.13
N GLY A 200 18.61 4.82 6.14
CA GLY A 200 19.27 4.78 7.44
C GLY A 200 19.02 3.51 8.25
N LEU A 201 18.06 2.67 7.86
CA LEU A 201 17.78 1.38 8.49
C LEU A 201 18.62 0.22 7.93
N TRP A 202 19.17 0.37 6.71
CA TRP A 202 19.88 -0.69 5.98
C TRP A 202 21.40 -0.57 5.98
N ILE A 203 21.94 0.62 6.27
CA ILE A 203 23.41 0.88 6.24
C ILE A 203 24.01 0.79 7.67
N ARG A 204 23.25 0.42 8.69
CA ARG A 204 23.73 0.41 10.08
C ARG A 204 24.22 -0.94 10.59
N ASP A 205 24.20 -1.97 9.77
CA ASP A 205 24.84 -3.26 10.00
C ASP A 205 25.99 -3.44 8.99
#